data_78fb6e06cf65ab87dc3ae2f0ba8896dc
#
_entry.id   78fb6e06cf65ab87dc3ae2f0ba8896dc
#
_cell.length_a   1.000
_cell.length_b   1.000
_cell.length_c   1.000
_cell.angle_alpha   90.00
_cell.angle_beta   90.00
_cell.angle_gamma   90.00
#
_symmetry.space_group_name_H-M   'P 1'
#
loop_
_entity.id
_entity.type
_entity.pdbx_description
1 polymer ?
#
loop_
_entity_poly.entity_id
_entity_poly.type
_entity_poly.pdbx_seq_one_letter_code
_entity_poly.pdbx_strand_id
1 'polypeptide(L)'
;IDTPTTKEVLKHVDAMFDLYNETYSKLASYVPVSNRQRDYFKQKYIPFINPEYIRFIEDKDGKLICFAIVMPSFSKALQKAKGKLFPWGWWHLLQAKKHHDTVEFYLIGVAPEYQSKGIPALLFDYYYDVFSKNKVTHCIITPELEENIAIQQLWKNFDPIIFARRATFKKEV
;
A
#
# COMPACT_ATOMS: atom_id res chain seq x y z
N ILE A 1 10.15 5.88 16.73
CA ILE A 1 8.85 6.11 16.04
C ILE A 1 7.92 5.01 16.52
N ASP A 2 6.85 5.39 17.24
CA ASP A 2 5.91 4.42 17.79
C ASP A 2 5.12 3.71 16.69
N THR A 3 4.93 2.39 16.87
CA THR A 3 4.09 1.59 15.96
C THR A 3 2.63 1.96 16.21
N PRO A 4 1.87 2.42 15.20
CA PRO A 4 0.47 2.79 15.41
C PRO A 4 -0.37 1.56 15.78
N THR A 5 -1.40 1.77 16.57
CA THR A 5 -2.43 0.76 16.82
C THR A 5 -3.48 0.77 15.70
N THR A 6 -4.21 -0.33 15.53
CA THR A 6 -5.34 -0.38 14.56
C THR A 6 -6.37 0.75 14.82
N LYS A 7 -6.58 1.12 16.09
CA LYS A 7 -7.50 2.20 16.46
C LYS A 7 -7.00 3.57 15.98
N GLU A 8 -5.72 3.82 16.05
CA GLU A 8 -5.09 5.03 15.53
C GLU A 8 -5.15 5.08 14.02
N VAL A 9 -4.81 3.97 13.35
CA VAL A 9 -4.96 3.86 11.90
C VAL A 9 -6.39 4.19 11.45
N LEU A 10 -7.41 3.65 12.11
CA LEU A 10 -8.81 3.88 11.76
C LEU A 10 -9.24 5.35 11.85
N LYS A 11 -8.61 6.16 12.72
CA LYS A 11 -8.90 7.60 12.79
C LYS A 11 -8.50 8.35 11.53
N HIS A 12 -7.45 7.89 10.84
CA HIS A 12 -6.89 8.57 9.65
C HIS A 12 -7.44 8.03 8.33
N VAL A 13 -8.24 6.95 8.34
CA VAL A 13 -8.68 6.27 7.10
C VAL A 13 -9.53 7.16 6.21
N ASP A 14 -10.38 8.02 6.77
CA ASP A 14 -11.18 8.95 5.95
C ASP A 14 -10.28 10.00 5.27
N ALA A 15 -9.39 10.63 6.03
CA ALA A 15 -8.41 11.57 5.49
C ALA A 15 -7.50 10.90 4.44
N MET A 16 -7.14 9.63 4.64
CA MET A 16 -6.39 8.84 3.67
C MET A 16 -7.16 8.68 2.35
N PHE A 17 -8.46 8.37 2.41
CA PHE A 17 -9.26 8.27 1.19
C PHE A 17 -9.48 9.61 0.51
N ASP A 18 -9.56 10.71 1.26
CA ASP A 18 -9.62 12.05 0.67
C ASP A 18 -8.30 12.37 -0.05
N LEU A 19 -7.17 12.11 0.58
CA LEU A 19 -5.86 12.28 -0.05
C LEU A 19 -5.66 11.32 -1.23
N TYR A 20 -6.16 10.08 -1.16
CA TYR A 20 -6.19 9.16 -2.29
C TYR A 20 -6.96 9.76 -3.47
N ASN A 21 -8.19 10.24 -3.24
CA ASN A 21 -9.00 10.85 -4.28
C ASN A 21 -8.29 12.08 -4.90
N GLU A 22 -7.63 12.90 -4.09
CA GLU A 22 -6.87 14.06 -4.56
C GLU A 22 -5.67 13.64 -5.44
N THR A 23 -4.87 12.69 -4.98
CA THR A 23 -3.62 12.29 -5.64
C THR A 23 -3.86 11.49 -6.92
N TYR A 24 -4.89 10.63 -6.93
CA TYR A 24 -5.17 9.73 -8.04
C TYR A 24 -6.16 10.27 -9.07
N SER A 25 -6.82 11.42 -8.79
CA SER A 25 -7.85 12.01 -9.66
C SER A 25 -7.38 12.31 -11.09
N LYS A 26 -6.09 12.49 -11.30
CA LYS A 26 -5.50 12.80 -12.61
C LYS A 26 -5.17 11.56 -13.45
N LEU A 27 -5.29 10.37 -12.88
CA LEU A 27 -4.98 9.12 -13.60
C LEU A 27 -6.16 8.70 -14.49
N ALA A 28 -5.85 8.21 -15.69
CA ALA A 28 -6.85 7.90 -16.71
C ALA A 28 -7.91 6.86 -16.29
N SER A 29 -7.58 5.96 -15.37
CA SER A 29 -8.48 4.92 -14.87
C SER A 29 -9.03 5.19 -13.47
N TYR A 30 -8.92 6.44 -12.99
CA TYR A 30 -9.36 6.80 -11.66
C TYR A 30 -10.88 6.72 -11.49
N VAL A 31 -11.31 6.13 -10.39
CA VAL A 31 -12.70 6.14 -9.93
C VAL A 31 -12.72 6.54 -8.45
N PRO A 32 -13.49 7.59 -8.08
CA PRO A 32 -13.58 8.02 -6.68
C PRO A 32 -14.07 6.91 -5.76
N VAL A 33 -13.44 6.78 -4.59
CA VAL A 33 -13.88 5.84 -3.57
C VAL A 33 -15.11 6.41 -2.87
N SER A 34 -16.25 5.73 -3.01
CA SER A 34 -17.51 6.10 -2.38
C SER A 34 -17.49 5.84 -0.85
N ASN A 35 -18.37 6.54 -0.10
CA ASN A 35 -18.47 6.32 1.35
C ASN A 35 -18.77 4.87 1.72
N ARG A 36 -19.64 4.18 0.94
CA ARG A 36 -19.92 2.75 1.15
C ARG A 36 -18.68 1.88 0.99
N GLN A 37 -17.81 2.17 0.03
CA GLN A 37 -16.54 1.48 -0.14
C GLN A 37 -15.58 1.79 1.01
N ARG A 38 -15.49 3.05 1.45
CA ARG A 38 -14.67 3.45 2.62
C ARG A 38 -15.08 2.66 3.86
N ASP A 39 -16.38 2.58 4.17
CA ASP A 39 -16.90 1.82 5.32
C ASP A 39 -16.58 0.33 5.21
N TYR A 40 -16.69 -0.23 4.01
CA TYR A 40 -16.33 -1.62 3.76
C TYR A 40 -14.83 -1.87 4.00
N PHE A 41 -13.94 -0.98 3.52
CA PHE A 41 -12.50 -1.07 3.77
C PHE A 41 -12.16 -0.95 5.25
N LYS A 42 -12.76 -0.01 5.97
CA LYS A 42 -12.59 0.15 7.42
C LYS A 42 -12.94 -1.12 8.20
N GLN A 43 -14.04 -1.77 7.82
CA GLN A 43 -14.52 -2.93 8.54
C GLN A 43 -13.81 -4.22 8.18
N LYS A 44 -13.43 -4.41 6.92
CA LYS A 44 -12.96 -5.69 6.39
C LYS A 44 -11.46 -5.76 6.15
N TYR A 45 -10.84 -4.67 5.70
CA TYR A 45 -9.44 -4.70 5.28
C TYR A 45 -8.50 -4.10 6.33
N ILE A 46 -8.80 -2.91 6.85
CA ILE A 46 -7.90 -2.23 7.78
C ILE A 46 -7.58 -3.09 9.03
N PRO A 47 -8.54 -3.77 9.69
CA PRO A 47 -8.23 -4.64 10.83
C PRO A 47 -7.36 -5.86 10.46
N PHE A 48 -7.36 -6.25 9.20
CA PHE A 48 -6.55 -7.38 8.73
C PHE A 48 -5.09 -6.99 8.47
N ILE A 49 -4.82 -5.74 8.09
CA ILE A 49 -3.46 -5.25 7.81
C ILE A 49 -2.72 -5.07 9.15
N ASN A 50 -1.44 -5.43 9.17
CA ASN A 50 -0.58 -5.16 10.32
C ASN A 50 -0.40 -3.64 10.47
N PRO A 51 -0.74 -3.01 11.61
CA PRO A 51 -0.70 -1.56 11.75
C PRO A 51 0.68 -0.94 11.44
N GLU A 52 1.77 -1.65 11.73
CA GLU A 52 3.12 -1.20 11.40
C GLU A 52 3.38 -1.06 9.88
N TYR A 53 2.53 -1.66 9.04
CA TYR A 53 2.61 -1.57 7.58
C TYR A 53 1.70 -0.50 6.98
N ILE A 54 0.99 0.25 7.82
CA ILE A 54 0.25 1.44 7.40
C ILE A 54 0.92 2.65 8.02
N ARG A 55 1.32 3.61 7.21
CA ARG A 55 1.96 4.82 7.68
C ARG A 55 1.26 6.06 7.16
N PHE A 56 1.12 7.03 8.06
CA PHE A 56 0.60 8.35 7.80
C PHE A 56 1.65 9.40 8.18
N ILE A 57 1.72 10.47 7.39
CA ILE A 57 2.52 11.65 7.71
C ILE A 57 1.59 12.86 7.66
N GLU A 58 1.58 13.62 8.73
CA GLU A 58 0.81 14.86 8.86
C GLU A 58 1.76 16.06 8.85
N ASP A 59 1.26 17.19 8.41
CA ASP A 59 1.97 18.46 8.56
C ASP A 59 1.81 19.02 9.99
N LYS A 60 2.39 20.19 10.22
CA LYS A 60 2.33 20.87 11.53
C LYS A 60 0.90 21.26 11.98
N ASP A 61 -0.01 21.34 11.05
CA ASP A 61 -1.40 21.72 11.30
C ASP A 61 -2.32 20.46 11.44
N GLY A 62 -1.73 19.25 11.41
CA GLY A 62 -2.44 17.98 11.53
C GLY A 62 -3.15 17.53 10.25
N LYS A 63 -2.85 18.16 9.11
CA LYS A 63 -3.36 17.71 7.81
C LYS A 63 -2.56 16.51 7.33
N LEU A 64 -3.24 15.43 6.90
CA LEU A 64 -2.59 14.29 6.28
C LEU A 64 -1.99 14.69 4.92
N ILE A 65 -0.68 14.53 4.77
CA ILE A 65 0.07 14.92 3.55
C ILE A 65 0.71 13.74 2.84
N CYS A 66 0.84 12.60 3.52
CA CYS A 66 1.35 11.39 2.90
C CYS A 66 0.79 10.16 3.60
N PHE A 67 0.54 9.11 2.83
CA PHE A 67 0.22 7.79 3.36
C PHE A 67 0.86 6.70 2.52
N ALA A 68 1.08 5.54 3.16
CA ALA A 68 1.36 4.29 2.45
C ALA A 68 0.72 3.11 3.14
N ILE A 69 0.32 2.14 2.34
CA ILE A 69 -0.18 0.84 2.77
C ILE A 69 0.69 -0.23 2.13
N VAL A 70 1.32 -1.01 2.99
CA VAL A 70 2.14 -2.16 2.63
C VAL A 70 1.48 -3.41 3.24
N MET A 71 1.63 -4.54 2.60
CA MET A 71 1.14 -5.81 3.11
C MET A 71 2.16 -6.93 2.91
N PRO A 72 2.19 -7.95 3.77
CA PRO A 72 2.90 -9.18 3.45
C PRO A 72 2.40 -9.78 2.12
N SER A 73 3.31 -10.30 1.30
CA SER A 73 2.88 -11.01 0.09
C SER A 73 2.22 -12.34 0.47
N PHE A 74 0.98 -12.51 0.04
CA PHE A 74 0.23 -13.76 0.20
C PHE A 74 0.39 -14.73 -0.96
N SER A 75 1.15 -14.39 -2.00
CA SER A 75 1.27 -15.14 -3.24
C SER A 75 1.70 -16.59 -3.00
N LYS A 76 2.75 -16.82 -2.21
CA LYS A 76 3.23 -18.18 -1.85
C LYS A 76 2.19 -18.97 -1.05
N ALA A 77 1.47 -18.30 -0.15
CA ALA A 77 0.43 -18.93 0.67
C ALA A 77 -0.79 -19.34 -0.16
N LEU A 78 -1.23 -18.48 -1.08
CA LEU A 78 -2.33 -18.77 -2.01
C LEU A 78 -1.97 -19.89 -2.97
N GLN A 79 -0.74 -19.96 -3.45
CA GLN A 79 -0.27 -21.09 -4.28
C GLN A 79 -0.31 -22.41 -3.51
N LYS A 80 0.20 -22.44 -2.26
CA LYS A 80 0.12 -23.63 -1.40
C LYS A 80 -1.32 -24.05 -1.13
N ALA A 81 -2.22 -23.09 -0.93
CA ALA A 81 -3.64 -23.32 -0.73
C ALA A 81 -4.39 -23.69 -2.01
N LYS A 82 -3.73 -23.63 -3.20
CA LYS A 82 -4.37 -23.83 -4.52
C LYS A 82 -5.63 -22.97 -4.71
N GLY A 83 -5.61 -21.75 -4.17
CA GLY A 83 -6.72 -20.81 -4.17
C GLY A 83 -7.91 -21.19 -3.26
N LYS A 84 -7.82 -22.25 -2.46
CA LYS A 84 -8.91 -22.70 -1.58
C LYS A 84 -8.63 -22.32 -0.12
N LEU A 85 -9.60 -21.67 0.55
CA LEU A 85 -9.44 -21.31 1.98
C LEU A 85 -9.61 -22.52 2.89
N PHE A 86 -10.47 -23.48 2.54
CA PHE A 86 -10.75 -24.67 3.34
C PHE A 86 -10.20 -25.93 2.69
N PRO A 87 -9.71 -26.91 3.51
CA PRO A 87 -9.65 -26.88 4.97
C PRO A 87 -8.43 -26.11 5.55
N TRP A 88 -7.32 -25.97 4.84
CA TRP A 88 -6.05 -25.47 5.42
C TRP A 88 -5.56 -24.15 4.82
N GLY A 89 -6.21 -23.60 3.81
CA GLY A 89 -5.77 -22.36 3.13
C GLY A 89 -5.70 -21.15 4.06
N TRP A 90 -6.69 -21.00 4.95
CA TRP A 90 -6.69 -19.93 5.95
C TRP A 90 -5.46 -19.96 6.87
N TRP A 91 -4.98 -21.16 7.21
CA TRP A 91 -3.80 -21.32 8.05
C TRP A 91 -2.53 -20.84 7.32
N HIS A 92 -2.40 -21.16 6.01
CA HIS A 92 -1.29 -20.64 5.20
C HIS A 92 -1.27 -19.13 5.13
N LEU A 93 -2.44 -18.48 5.04
CA LEU A 93 -2.55 -17.02 5.04
C LEU A 93 -2.15 -16.42 6.40
N LEU A 94 -2.59 -17.03 7.50
CA LEU A 94 -2.20 -16.57 8.84
C LEU A 94 -0.69 -16.72 9.08
N GLN A 95 -0.09 -17.79 8.60
CA GLN A 95 1.37 -17.97 8.67
C GLN A 95 2.10 -16.92 7.82
N ALA A 96 1.64 -16.66 6.60
CA ALA A 96 2.23 -15.64 5.74
C ALA A 96 2.10 -14.22 6.34
N LYS A 97 1.01 -13.94 7.07
CA LYS A 97 0.87 -12.68 7.81
C LYS A 97 1.92 -12.51 8.90
N LYS A 98 2.29 -13.60 9.59
CA LYS A 98 3.24 -13.57 10.71
C LYS A 98 4.69 -13.70 10.27
N HIS A 99 4.95 -14.52 9.25
CA HIS A 99 6.29 -14.89 8.79
C HIS A 99 6.35 -14.72 7.27
N HIS A 100 6.94 -13.62 6.84
CA HIS A 100 7.10 -13.28 5.43
C HIS A 100 8.46 -12.64 5.18
N ASP A 101 9.01 -12.91 4.03
CA ASP A 101 10.26 -12.35 3.52
C ASP A 101 10.00 -11.32 2.40
N THR A 102 8.74 -11.22 1.98
CA THR A 102 8.31 -10.41 0.84
C THR A 102 7.10 -9.58 1.23
N VAL A 103 7.16 -8.30 0.93
CA VAL A 103 6.05 -7.35 1.11
C VAL A 103 5.62 -6.77 -0.23
N GLU A 104 4.41 -6.24 -0.27
CA GLU A 104 3.83 -5.58 -1.44
C GLU A 104 3.39 -4.17 -1.07
N PHE A 105 3.89 -3.15 -1.79
CA PHE A 105 3.35 -1.79 -1.71
C PHE A 105 2.04 -1.73 -2.49
N TYR A 106 0.93 -1.60 -1.77
CA TYR A 106 -0.40 -1.53 -2.36
C TYR A 106 -0.79 -0.13 -2.79
N LEU A 107 -0.59 0.83 -1.89
CA LEU A 107 -0.95 2.23 -2.13
C LEU A 107 0.12 3.13 -1.51
N ILE A 108 0.43 4.20 -2.21
CA ILE A 108 1.20 5.33 -1.71
C ILE A 108 0.62 6.61 -2.29
N GLY A 109 0.39 7.60 -1.44
CA GLY A 109 -0.10 8.91 -1.86
C GLY A 109 0.66 10.02 -1.15
N VAL A 110 1.05 11.04 -1.91
CA VAL A 110 1.71 12.25 -1.41
C VAL A 110 0.95 13.44 -1.96
N ALA A 111 0.52 14.33 -1.09
CA ALA A 111 -0.19 15.55 -1.49
C ALA A 111 0.64 16.33 -2.52
N PRO A 112 0.02 16.85 -3.59
CA PRO A 112 0.73 17.45 -4.72
C PRO A 112 1.74 18.51 -4.30
N GLU A 113 1.41 19.34 -3.32
CA GLU A 113 2.25 20.41 -2.79
C GLU A 113 3.47 19.90 -1.99
N TYR A 114 3.53 18.60 -1.68
CA TYR A 114 4.60 17.96 -0.90
C TYR A 114 5.44 16.95 -1.70
N GLN A 115 5.08 16.65 -2.95
CA GLN A 115 5.77 15.65 -3.78
C GLN A 115 7.27 15.91 -3.97
N SER A 116 7.69 17.19 -4.01
CA SER A 116 9.09 17.58 -4.20
C SER A 116 9.81 17.97 -2.90
N LYS A 117 9.20 17.75 -1.74
CA LYS A 117 9.73 18.22 -0.43
C LYS A 117 10.39 17.13 0.40
N GLY A 118 10.76 16.00 -0.20
CA GLY A 118 11.45 14.92 0.51
C GLY A 118 10.57 14.09 1.46
N ILE A 119 9.25 14.31 1.48
CA ILE A 119 8.31 13.57 2.35
C ILE A 119 8.41 12.04 2.13
N PRO A 120 8.53 11.53 0.87
CA PRO A 120 8.70 10.10 0.67
C PRO A 120 9.94 9.51 1.35
N ALA A 121 11.01 10.29 1.53
CA ALA A 121 12.22 9.81 2.20
C ALA A 121 11.95 9.44 3.67
N LEU A 122 11.13 10.24 4.38
CA LEU A 122 10.70 9.93 5.76
C LEU A 122 9.90 8.63 5.84
N LEU A 123 9.07 8.38 4.81
CA LEU A 123 8.28 7.17 4.72
C LEU A 123 9.17 5.94 4.50
N PHE A 124 10.15 6.04 3.60
CA PHE A 124 11.07 4.95 3.31
C PHE A 124 12.05 4.68 4.45
N ASP A 125 12.49 5.70 5.18
CA ASP A 125 13.29 5.56 6.39
C ASP A 125 12.55 4.72 7.44
N TYR A 126 11.28 5.04 7.70
CA TYR A 126 10.43 4.24 8.57
C TYR A 126 10.32 2.77 8.10
N TYR A 127 10.04 2.54 6.82
CA TYR A 127 9.91 1.19 6.31
C TYR A 127 11.23 0.43 6.29
N TYR A 128 12.35 1.10 6.13
CA TYR A 128 13.66 0.46 6.25
C TYR A 128 13.84 -0.20 7.61
N ASP A 129 13.50 0.51 8.68
CA ASP A 129 13.57 -0.03 10.05
C ASP A 129 12.59 -1.18 10.26
N VAL A 130 11.33 -1.02 9.83
CA VAL A 130 10.29 -2.04 9.95
C VAL A 130 10.67 -3.30 9.17
N PHE A 131 11.13 -3.16 7.94
CA PHE A 131 11.49 -4.29 7.07
C PHE A 131 12.75 -5.00 7.59
N SER A 132 13.75 -4.25 8.07
CA SER A 132 14.95 -4.82 8.68
C SER A 132 14.61 -5.64 9.92
N LYS A 133 13.77 -5.11 10.80
CA LYS A 133 13.28 -5.81 12.00
C LYS A 133 12.53 -7.10 11.65
N ASN A 134 11.69 -7.06 10.62
CA ASN A 134 10.86 -8.18 10.19
C ASN A 134 11.58 -9.11 9.19
N LYS A 135 12.85 -8.87 8.89
CA LYS A 135 13.68 -9.66 7.95
C LYS A 135 13.08 -9.74 6.54
N VAL A 136 12.46 -8.67 6.10
CA VAL A 136 11.96 -8.53 4.72
C VAL A 136 13.16 -8.38 3.78
N THR A 137 13.18 -9.18 2.74
CA THR A 137 14.28 -9.19 1.74
C THR A 137 13.82 -8.75 0.36
N HIS A 138 12.51 -8.77 0.10
CA HIS A 138 11.95 -8.42 -1.19
C HIS A 138 10.76 -7.48 -1.02
N CYS A 139 10.71 -6.49 -1.89
CA CYS A 139 9.61 -5.55 -1.97
C CYS A 139 9.02 -5.57 -3.38
N ILE A 140 7.74 -5.87 -3.50
CA ILE A 140 7.01 -5.86 -4.76
C ILE A 140 6.19 -4.59 -4.82
N ILE A 141 6.24 -3.90 -5.96
CA ILE A 141 5.41 -2.73 -6.23
C ILE A 141 4.22 -3.22 -7.07
N THR A 142 3.01 -2.81 -6.68
CA THR A 142 1.81 -3.09 -7.49
C THR A 142 1.92 -2.42 -8.87
N PRO A 143 1.21 -2.93 -9.89
CA PRO A 143 1.30 -2.36 -11.23
C PRO A 143 0.98 -0.88 -11.25
N GLU A 144 1.87 -0.11 -11.85
CA GLU A 144 1.77 1.33 -12.02
C GLU A 144 1.50 1.65 -13.49
N LEU A 145 0.79 2.76 -13.72
CA LEU A 145 0.60 3.26 -15.08
C LEU A 145 1.94 3.80 -15.64
N GLU A 146 2.24 3.51 -16.89
CA GLU A 146 3.47 3.99 -17.55
C GLU A 146 3.56 5.53 -17.61
N GLU A 147 2.42 6.21 -17.61
CA GLU A 147 2.36 7.68 -17.59
C GLU A 147 2.55 8.28 -16.18
N ASN A 148 2.54 7.48 -15.12
CA ASN A 148 2.70 7.96 -13.75
C ASN A 148 4.19 8.11 -13.39
N ILE A 149 4.83 9.11 -14.02
CA ILE A 149 6.26 9.39 -13.82
C ILE A 149 6.59 9.70 -12.36
N ALA A 150 5.68 10.36 -11.63
CA ALA A 150 5.92 10.76 -10.24
C ALA A 150 6.18 9.55 -9.34
N ILE A 151 5.37 8.48 -9.48
CA ILE A 151 5.55 7.27 -8.67
C ILE A 151 6.80 6.50 -9.08
N GLN A 152 7.11 6.42 -10.39
CA GLN A 152 8.30 5.73 -10.89
C GLN A 152 9.59 6.37 -10.37
N GLN A 153 9.61 7.70 -10.23
CA GLN A 153 10.75 8.42 -9.66
C GLN A 153 11.00 8.08 -8.19
N LEU A 154 9.99 7.72 -7.42
CA LEU A 154 10.15 7.31 -6.02
C LEU A 154 11.03 6.05 -5.90
N TRP A 155 10.89 5.13 -6.85
CA TRP A 155 11.59 3.84 -6.82
C TRP A 155 13.00 3.89 -7.40
N LYS A 156 13.33 4.90 -8.17
CA LYS A 156 14.60 5.00 -8.93
C LYS A 156 15.84 4.77 -8.07
N ASN A 157 15.81 5.20 -6.81
CA ASN A 157 16.95 5.07 -5.90
C ASN A 157 17.08 3.68 -5.27
N PHE A 158 16.16 2.75 -5.58
CA PHE A 158 16.13 1.38 -5.05
C PHE A 158 16.47 0.33 -6.11
N ASP A 159 17.02 0.74 -7.26
CA ASP A 159 17.36 -0.14 -8.38
C ASP A 159 16.24 -1.13 -8.76
N PRO A 160 15.02 -0.63 -9.07
CA PRO A 160 13.86 -1.48 -9.29
C PRO A 160 14.01 -2.35 -10.54
N ILE A 161 13.54 -3.60 -10.44
CA ILE A 161 13.51 -4.55 -11.56
C ILE A 161 12.07 -4.67 -12.05
N ILE A 162 11.83 -4.33 -13.31
CA ILE A 162 10.54 -4.56 -13.96
C ILE A 162 10.41 -6.04 -14.30
N PHE A 163 9.59 -6.77 -13.53
CA PHE A 163 9.41 -8.22 -13.72
C PHE A 163 8.15 -8.59 -14.50
N ALA A 164 7.19 -7.67 -14.65
CA ALA A 164 5.96 -7.90 -15.41
C ALA A 164 5.42 -6.60 -15.99
N ARG A 165 4.76 -6.70 -17.15
CA ARG A 165 3.97 -5.64 -17.77
C ARG A 165 2.57 -6.16 -18.03
N ARG A 166 1.54 -5.31 -17.86
CA ARG A 166 0.14 -5.63 -18.13
C ARG A 166 -0.42 -4.61 -19.12
N ALA A 167 -1.27 -5.06 -20.02
CA ALA A 167 -2.01 -4.19 -20.92
C ALA A 167 -3.50 -4.57 -20.89
N THR A 168 -4.36 -3.57 -20.94
CA THR A 168 -5.80 -3.74 -21.13
C THR A 168 -6.17 -3.31 -22.54
N PHE A 169 -7.00 -4.09 -23.20
CA PHE A 169 -7.46 -3.83 -24.56
C PHE A 169 -8.95 -3.59 -24.57
N LYS A 170 -9.41 -2.58 -25.32
CA LYS A 170 -10.82 -2.33 -25.61
C LYS A 170 -11.10 -2.76 -27.04
N LYS A 171 -12.17 -3.51 -27.27
CA LYS A 171 -12.72 -3.81 -28.58
C LYS A 171 -14.08 -3.16 -28.68
N GLU A 172 -14.32 -2.40 -29.74
CA GLU A 172 -15.65 -1.96 -30.10
C GLU A 172 -16.38 -3.13 -30.75
N VAL A 173 -17.62 -3.38 -30.28
CA VAL A 173 -18.48 -4.49 -30.76
C VAL A 173 -19.61 -3.88 -31.55
#